data_cc0da77e5cdd56ed09b921fc89b0ffca
#
_entry.id   cc0da77e5cdd56ed09b921fc89b0ffca
#
_cell.length_a   1.000
_cell.length_b   1.000
_cell.length_c   1.000
_cell.angle_alpha   90.00
_cell.angle_beta   90.00
_cell.angle_gamma   90.00
#
_symmetry.space_group_name_H-M   'P 1'
#
loop_
_entity.id
_entity.type
_entity.pdbx_description
1 polymer ?
#
loop_
_entity_poly.entity_id
_entity_poly.type
_entity_poly.pdbx_seq_one_letter_code
_entity_poly.pdbx_strand_id
1 'polypeptide(L)'
;MCGTRMSGKPIVCLLVATFLCSCSVAKSPGQELLTAAGKPAEGPLDVFLREPLFDMQVVFDGGNDVREPYLAIAVDGTLLAVRNYKNQLRRSEDGGRTWGDTIDVPIAHSDSNMIVDENAGDIMSVRMWDGTDKLFRSKDHGKTWTEEETVIQPNELMKQLENTGAKKRVTKGEQDKSGTYYLHANAGEAGVALRHGQHKGRLLVSATFRPHAKAHPSDREPADAIFSCALFSDDGGATWQVSDFFPEGYTEEAALVELHDGRIYYNSRSHSGYYDKAFARELRPDENVRREAWSNDGGQTWENLNIVHVLPDGGGYGRGYGMKGGLTRLPVKGRDVLIYSNADTAGGDRKKMTVWASFDGAETWPVKRLVYAPHGAYSSLVAGRPGTASEGLIYLFFEGGPNGAYTAMQVARFSLSWILAGERTGNGDVPEWVLR
;
A
#
# COMPACT_ATOMS: atom_id res chain seq x y z
N MET A 1 27.52 -85.27 27.18
CA MET A 1 28.17 -84.45 28.19
C MET A 1 27.76 -83.01 28.06
N CYS A 2 27.39 -82.51 29.22
CA CYS A 2 27.19 -81.09 29.49
C CYS A 2 26.30 -80.22 28.56
N GLY A 3 25.21 -80.03 28.91
CA GLY A 3 24.11 -79.19 29.00
C GLY A 3 24.34 -77.87 29.67
N THR A 4 23.90 -76.81 29.04
CA THR A 4 23.65 -75.53 29.72
C THR A 4 22.27 -74.98 29.33
N ARG A 5 21.42 -74.95 30.29
CA ARG A 5 20.10 -74.29 30.22
C ARG A 5 20.30 -72.79 30.18
N MET A 6 19.63 -72.11 29.23
CA MET A 6 19.38 -70.65 29.32
C MET A 6 17.92 -70.40 29.66
N SER A 7 17.70 -69.71 30.77
CA SER A 7 16.42 -69.27 31.26
C SER A 7 15.89 -68.10 30.45
N GLY A 8 14.76 -68.28 29.80
CA GLY A 8 14.02 -67.19 29.16
C GLY A 8 13.22 -66.41 30.22
N LYS A 9 13.40 -65.10 30.27
CA LYS A 9 12.45 -64.19 30.92
C LYS A 9 11.42 -63.69 29.94
N PRO A 10 10.16 -63.58 30.26
CA PRO A 10 9.16 -63.07 29.36
C PRO A 10 9.28 -61.51 29.26
N ILE A 11 9.35 -61.00 28.06
CA ILE A 11 9.23 -59.58 27.75
C ILE A 11 7.77 -59.23 27.77
N VAL A 12 7.35 -58.45 28.75
CA VAL A 12 6.02 -57.83 28.82
C VAL A 12 6.06 -56.61 27.86
N CYS A 13 5.40 -56.73 26.72
CA CYS A 13 5.13 -55.61 25.86
C CYS A 13 4.04 -54.74 26.46
N LEU A 14 4.42 -53.58 26.99
CA LEU A 14 3.49 -52.55 27.46
C LEU A 14 3.03 -51.75 26.21
N LEU A 15 1.82 -52.02 25.72
CA LEU A 15 1.16 -51.22 24.74
C LEU A 15 0.74 -49.88 25.38
N VAL A 16 1.50 -48.82 25.16
CA VAL A 16 1.09 -47.46 25.48
C VAL A 16 0.11 -47.00 24.37
N ALA A 17 -1.17 -47.04 24.63
CA ALA A 17 -2.18 -46.43 23.79
C ALA A 17 -2.08 -44.90 23.97
N THR A 18 -1.44 -44.20 23.04
CA THR A 18 -1.52 -42.75 22.95
C THR A 18 -2.91 -42.36 22.45
N PHE A 19 -3.77 -41.96 23.37
CA PHE A 19 -4.99 -41.22 23.05
C PHE A 19 -4.57 -39.84 22.49
N LEU A 20 -4.56 -39.68 21.17
CA LEU A 20 -4.58 -38.39 20.54
C LEU A 20 -5.95 -37.75 20.80
N CYS A 21 -6.03 -36.99 21.88
CA CYS A 21 -7.15 -36.09 22.12
C CYS A 21 -7.07 -34.99 21.06
N SER A 22 -7.79 -35.14 19.96
CA SER A 22 -8.05 -34.04 19.06
C SER A 22 -8.93 -33.03 19.75
N CYS A 23 -8.32 -32.09 20.49
CA CYS A 23 -8.98 -30.87 20.87
C CYS A 23 -9.28 -30.09 19.57
N SER A 24 -10.49 -30.29 19.05
CA SER A 24 -11.12 -29.32 18.20
C SER A 24 -11.31 -28.06 19.05
N VAL A 25 -10.40 -27.08 18.86
CA VAL A 25 -10.60 -25.74 19.39
C VAL A 25 -11.85 -25.23 18.66
N ALA A 26 -12.97 -25.26 19.37
CA ALA A 26 -14.18 -24.57 18.98
C ALA A 26 -13.76 -23.10 18.74
N LYS A 27 -13.84 -22.62 17.49
CA LYS A 27 -13.69 -21.21 17.19
C LYS A 27 -14.70 -20.49 18.07
N SER A 28 -14.24 -19.78 19.08
CA SER A 28 -15.04 -18.82 19.83
C SER A 28 -15.71 -17.90 18.79
N PRO A 29 -16.99 -17.54 18.95
CA PRO A 29 -17.66 -16.57 18.10
C PRO A 29 -16.75 -15.34 18.06
N GLY A 30 -16.30 -14.95 16.84
CA GLY A 30 -15.19 -14.05 16.63
C GLY A 30 -15.33 -12.79 17.46
N GLN A 31 -14.36 -12.57 18.32
CA GLN A 31 -14.25 -11.34 19.10
C GLN A 31 -14.16 -10.18 18.09
N GLU A 32 -15.06 -9.20 18.24
CA GLU A 32 -15.10 -8.03 17.37
C GLU A 32 -13.76 -7.29 17.45
N LEU A 33 -13.15 -7.04 16.30
CA LEU A 33 -11.93 -6.26 16.22
C LEU A 33 -12.27 -4.79 16.45
N LEU A 34 -11.71 -4.21 17.48
CA LEU A 34 -11.87 -2.77 17.78
C LEU A 34 -10.57 -2.03 17.48
N THR A 35 -10.71 -0.78 17.05
CA THR A 35 -9.60 0.18 16.94
C THR A 35 -9.27 0.76 18.32
N ALA A 36 -8.17 1.48 18.44
CA ALA A 36 -7.79 2.21 19.66
C ALA A 36 -8.86 3.21 20.12
N ALA A 37 -9.71 3.72 19.21
CA ALA A 37 -10.85 4.58 19.54
C ALA A 37 -12.07 3.80 20.06
N GLY A 38 -11.98 2.48 20.25
CA GLY A 38 -13.08 1.64 20.68
C GLY A 38 -14.20 1.47 19.65
N LYS A 39 -13.91 1.75 18.38
CA LYS A 39 -14.84 1.57 17.25
C LYS A 39 -14.58 0.24 16.56
N PRO A 40 -15.60 -0.40 15.95
CA PRO A 40 -15.39 -1.58 15.14
C PRO A 40 -14.36 -1.32 14.02
N ALA A 41 -13.42 -2.24 13.86
CA ALA A 41 -12.43 -2.14 12.78
C ALA A 41 -13.03 -2.49 11.42
N GLU A 42 -14.07 -3.33 11.39
CA GLU A 42 -14.83 -3.72 10.21
C GLU A 42 -16.33 -3.69 10.49
N GLY A 43 -17.14 -3.44 9.46
CA GLY A 43 -18.59 -3.34 9.54
C GLY A 43 -19.32 -4.12 8.44
N PRO A 44 -20.62 -3.92 8.31
CA PRO A 44 -21.39 -4.53 7.22
C PRO A 44 -21.15 -3.83 5.88
N LEU A 45 -21.33 -4.56 4.79
CA LEU A 45 -21.23 -4.02 3.43
C LEU A 45 -22.31 -2.97 3.13
N ASP A 46 -23.51 -3.15 3.68
CA ASP A 46 -24.70 -2.32 3.40
C ASP A 46 -24.46 -0.82 3.57
N VAL A 47 -23.56 -0.44 4.49
CA VAL A 47 -23.23 0.97 4.70
C VAL A 47 -22.59 1.62 3.47
N PHE A 48 -21.88 0.83 2.66
CA PHE A 48 -21.24 1.26 1.40
C PHE A 48 -22.20 1.19 0.20
N LEU A 49 -23.31 0.44 0.34
CA LEU A 49 -24.34 0.23 -0.69
C LEU A 49 -25.57 1.14 -0.52
N ARG A 50 -25.48 2.16 0.31
CA ARG A 50 -26.54 3.19 0.42
C ARG A 50 -26.74 3.92 -0.90
N GLU A 51 -27.69 4.85 -0.96
CA GLU A 51 -27.96 5.67 -2.16
C GLU A 51 -26.66 6.16 -2.80
N PRO A 52 -26.56 6.12 -4.14
CA PRO A 52 -25.37 6.55 -4.84
C PRO A 52 -25.01 8.00 -4.49
N LEU A 53 -23.84 8.18 -3.90
CA LEU A 53 -23.28 9.49 -3.55
C LEU A 53 -22.01 9.73 -4.33
N PHE A 54 -21.87 10.92 -4.87
CA PHE A 54 -20.62 11.45 -5.42
C PHE A 54 -20.54 12.94 -5.13
N ASP A 55 -19.44 13.37 -4.57
CA ASP A 55 -19.13 14.77 -4.30
C ASP A 55 -17.61 14.97 -4.44
N MET A 56 -17.20 16.12 -4.91
CA MET A 56 -15.78 16.42 -5.14
C MET A 56 -15.47 17.88 -4.83
N GLN A 57 -14.35 18.13 -4.19
CA GLN A 57 -13.90 19.47 -3.85
C GLN A 57 -12.40 19.64 -3.97
N VAL A 58 -11.96 20.86 -4.25
CA VAL A 58 -10.54 21.24 -4.21
C VAL A 58 -10.12 21.41 -2.74
N VAL A 59 -9.08 20.66 -2.33
CA VAL A 59 -8.52 20.77 -0.99
C VAL A 59 -7.28 21.65 -0.98
N PHE A 60 -6.46 21.55 -2.02
CA PHE A 60 -5.35 22.46 -2.25
C PHE A 60 -5.39 22.98 -3.67
N ASP A 61 -5.28 24.27 -3.82
CA ASP A 61 -5.13 24.93 -5.12
C ASP A 61 -3.85 25.77 -5.16
N GLY A 62 -3.52 26.24 -6.33
CA GLY A 62 -2.47 27.23 -6.56
C GLY A 62 -1.08 26.68 -6.84
N GLY A 63 -0.68 26.81 -8.09
CA GLY A 63 0.69 26.64 -8.58
C GLY A 63 1.07 25.24 -9.03
N ASN A 64 2.21 25.14 -9.71
CA ASN A 64 2.74 23.90 -10.28
C ASN A 64 3.37 22.95 -9.25
N ASP A 65 3.21 23.21 -7.94
CA ASP A 65 3.84 22.45 -6.84
C ASP A 65 2.84 21.59 -6.08
N VAL A 66 1.68 21.33 -6.64
CA VAL A 66 0.62 20.53 -6.00
C VAL A 66 0.87 19.07 -6.34
N ARG A 67 1.78 18.44 -5.60
CA ARG A 67 2.30 17.11 -5.88
C ARG A 67 2.27 16.17 -4.69
N GLU A 68 2.28 14.86 -5.00
CA GLU A 68 2.41 13.74 -4.08
C GLU A 68 1.28 13.69 -3.04
N PRO A 69 0.06 13.32 -3.45
CA PRO A 69 -1.08 13.18 -2.55
C PRO A 69 -0.91 11.98 -1.62
N TYR A 70 -1.17 12.21 -0.33
CA TYR A 70 -1.38 11.16 0.66
C TYR A 70 -2.68 11.41 1.39
N LEU A 71 -3.48 10.38 1.49
CA LEU A 71 -4.70 10.41 2.29
C LEU A 71 -4.60 9.32 3.36
N ALA A 72 -4.88 9.70 4.59
CA ALA A 72 -5.04 8.75 5.70
C ALA A 72 -6.34 9.04 6.43
N ILE A 73 -6.82 8.06 7.18
CA ILE A 73 -7.99 8.19 8.03
C ILE A 73 -7.66 7.68 9.43
N ALA A 74 -7.64 8.58 10.39
CA ALA A 74 -7.37 8.29 11.80
C ALA A 74 -8.42 7.35 12.40
N VAL A 75 -8.10 6.73 13.53
CA VAL A 75 -9.00 5.77 14.19
C VAL A 75 -10.33 6.36 14.63
N ASP A 76 -10.42 7.67 14.82
CA ASP A 76 -11.66 8.41 15.14
C ASP A 76 -12.48 8.82 13.89
N GLY A 77 -11.95 8.56 12.69
CA GLY A 77 -12.56 8.92 11.41
C GLY A 77 -12.12 10.27 10.84
N THR A 78 -11.20 10.97 11.49
CA THR A 78 -10.59 12.19 10.93
C THR A 78 -9.80 11.87 9.68
N LEU A 79 -10.11 12.56 8.58
CA LEU A 79 -9.37 12.49 7.33
C LEU A 79 -8.17 13.45 7.35
N LEU A 80 -7.04 12.98 6.84
CA LEU A 80 -5.81 13.75 6.71
C LEU A 80 -5.38 13.76 5.24
N ALA A 81 -5.50 14.90 4.59
CA ALA A 81 -5.01 15.12 3.23
C ALA A 81 -3.65 15.83 3.28
N VAL A 82 -2.60 15.18 2.78
CA VAL A 82 -1.23 15.71 2.79
C VAL A 82 -0.79 16.05 1.38
N ARG A 83 -0.33 17.29 1.21
CA ARG A 83 0.41 17.77 0.06
C ARG A 83 1.91 17.67 0.37
N ASN A 84 2.52 16.58 -0.06
CA ASN A 84 3.84 16.18 0.40
C ASN A 84 4.96 17.17 0.01
N TYR A 85 4.98 17.67 -1.23
CA TYR A 85 6.00 18.61 -1.70
C TYR A 85 6.07 19.94 -0.92
N LYS A 86 4.99 20.31 -0.23
CA LYS A 86 4.92 21.56 0.54
C LYS A 86 4.88 21.34 2.07
N ASN A 87 4.97 20.08 2.51
CA ASN A 87 4.89 19.76 3.93
C ASN A 87 3.60 20.26 4.58
N GLN A 88 2.48 20.10 3.89
CA GLN A 88 1.21 20.67 4.30
C GLN A 88 0.12 19.63 4.43
N LEU A 89 -0.62 19.74 5.51
CA LEU A 89 -1.75 18.88 5.87
C LEU A 89 -3.01 19.72 6.01
N ARG A 90 -4.15 19.19 5.55
CA ARG A 90 -5.49 19.62 5.99
C ARG A 90 -6.23 18.45 6.60
N ARG A 91 -7.10 18.75 7.56
CA ARG A 91 -7.89 17.77 8.30
C ARG A 91 -9.39 18.00 8.07
N SER A 92 -10.15 16.90 8.03
CA SER A 92 -11.61 16.92 8.04
C SER A 92 -12.14 16.00 9.14
N GLU A 93 -12.95 16.52 10.03
CA GLU A 93 -13.56 15.80 11.16
C GLU A 93 -15.03 15.43 10.89
N ASP A 94 -15.58 15.83 9.76
CA ASP A 94 -16.99 15.72 9.39
C ASP A 94 -17.26 14.78 8.19
N GLY A 95 -16.34 13.83 7.93
CA GLY A 95 -16.43 12.89 6.81
C GLY A 95 -16.16 13.55 5.46
N GLY A 96 -15.25 14.50 5.40
CA GLY A 96 -14.79 15.12 4.15
C GLY A 96 -15.74 16.20 3.62
N ARG A 97 -16.68 16.70 4.42
CA ARG A 97 -17.57 17.79 3.99
C ARG A 97 -16.88 19.14 4.04
N THR A 98 -16.09 19.36 5.08
CA THR A 98 -15.30 20.57 5.22
C THR A 98 -13.85 20.22 5.59
N TRP A 99 -12.94 21.10 5.24
CA TRP A 99 -11.51 20.95 5.50
C TRP A 99 -11.01 22.16 6.30
N GLY A 100 -10.32 21.89 7.39
CA GLY A 100 -9.71 22.91 8.24
C GLY A 100 -8.57 23.66 7.56
N ASP A 101 -7.97 24.58 8.31
CA ASP A 101 -6.82 25.35 7.86
C ASP A 101 -5.62 24.45 7.53
N THR A 102 -4.73 24.96 6.71
CA THR A 102 -3.49 24.27 6.38
C THR A 102 -2.54 24.26 7.59
N ILE A 103 -2.03 23.09 7.92
CA ILE A 103 -1.05 22.84 8.98
C ILE A 103 0.28 22.47 8.31
N ASP A 104 1.35 23.15 8.67
CA ASP A 104 2.70 22.76 8.26
C ASP A 104 3.15 21.55 9.10
N VAL A 105 3.64 20.51 8.44
CA VAL A 105 3.99 19.23 9.08
C VAL A 105 5.40 18.78 8.70
N PRO A 106 6.13 18.14 9.62
CA PRO A 106 7.53 17.71 9.35
C PRO A 106 7.59 16.41 8.51
N ILE A 107 6.45 15.79 8.22
CA ILE A 107 6.35 14.45 7.63
C ILE A 107 6.56 14.43 6.11
N ALA A 108 6.73 15.57 5.51
CA ALA A 108 6.74 15.67 4.08
C ALA A 108 8.16 15.68 3.52
N HIS A 109 8.26 15.12 2.45
CA HIS A 109 9.17 15.04 1.32
C HIS A 109 8.78 13.81 0.51
N SER A 110 9.13 13.75 -0.75
CA SER A 110 8.79 12.65 -1.68
C SER A 110 9.18 11.24 -1.21
N ASP A 111 9.84 11.11 -0.09
CA ASP A 111 10.41 9.87 0.44
C ASP A 111 9.75 9.39 1.74
N SER A 112 8.54 9.84 2.05
CA SER A 112 7.79 9.38 3.23
C SER A 112 6.37 8.96 2.85
N ASN A 113 5.79 8.08 3.63
CA ASN A 113 4.36 7.74 3.56
C ASN A 113 3.75 7.74 4.97
N MET A 114 2.43 7.72 5.03
CA MET A 114 1.71 7.64 6.30
C MET A 114 1.23 6.23 6.60
N ILE A 115 1.16 5.88 7.87
CA ILE A 115 0.52 4.69 8.39
C ILE A 115 -0.25 5.01 9.67
N VAL A 116 -1.39 4.39 9.85
CA VAL A 116 -2.20 4.49 11.07
C VAL A 116 -2.04 3.20 11.86
N ASP A 117 -1.49 3.30 13.06
CA ASP A 117 -1.46 2.19 14.01
C ASP A 117 -2.87 2.00 14.60
N GLU A 118 -3.52 0.93 14.22
CA GLU A 118 -4.88 0.62 14.67
C GLU A 118 -4.97 0.31 16.17
N ASN A 119 -3.86 -0.13 16.79
CA ASN A 119 -3.81 -0.51 18.20
C ASN A 119 -3.52 0.69 19.10
N ALA A 120 -2.58 1.54 18.73
CA ALA A 120 -2.23 2.73 19.51
C ALA A 120 -3.11 3.96 19.14
N GLY A 121 -3.65 4.00 17.93
CA GLY A 121 -4.35 5.16 17.37
C GLY A 121 -3.42 6.23 16.81
N ASP A 122 -2.12 5.99 16.86
CA ASP A 122 -1.10 6.91 16.39
C ASP A 122 -1.07 6.96 14.85
N ILE A 123 -0.71 8.11 14.31
CA ILE A 123 -0.39 8.24 12.89
C ILE A 123 1.11 8.44 12.77
N MET A 124 1.74 7.68 11.90
CA MET A 124 3.18 7.67 11.74
C MET A 124 3.59 7.95 10.29
N SER A 125 4.79 8.49 10.12
CA SER A 125 5.46 8.62 8.83
C SER A 125 6.93 8.28 8.99
N VAL A 126 7.43 7.34 8.18
CA VAL A 126 8.84 6.94 8.14
C VAL A 126 9.55 7.74 7.06
N ARG A 127 10.61 8.44 7.42
CA ARG A 127 11.43 9.20 6.50
C ARG A 127 12.87 8.66 6.48
N MET A 128 13.40 8.44 5.30
CA MET A 128 14.74 7.95 5.06
C MET A 128 15.55 8.94 4.20
N TRP A 129 15.53 10.19 4.59
CA TRP A 129 16.21 11.27 3.90
C TRP A 129 17.39 11.78 4.72
N ASP A 130 18.44 12.22 4.08
CA ASP A 130 19.65 12.81 4.71
C ASP A 130 20.48 11.83 5.56
N GLY A 131 20.36 10.51 5.32
CA GLY A 131 21.14 9.47 5.99
C GLY A 131 20.79 9.20 7.44
N THR A 132 19.73 9.80 7.92
CA THR A 132 19.13 9.48 9.20
C THR A 132 17.73 8.93 8.98
N ASP A 133 17.47 7.76 9.53
CA ASP A 133 16.14 7.18 9.54
C ASP A 133 15.36 7.86 10.67
N LYS A 134 14.21 8.44 10.33
CA LYS A 134 13.38 9.18 11.29
C LYS A 134 11.95 8.68 11.24
N LEU A 135 11.32 8.62 12.40
CA LEU A 135 9.90 8.39 12.55
C LEU A 135 9.24 9.69 13.04
N PHE A 136 8.21 10.10 12.35
CA PHE A 136 7.34 11.17 12.82
C PHE A 136 6.05 10.55 13.33
N ARG A 137 5.63 10.92 14.53
CA ARG A 137 4.45 10.39 15.18
C ARG A 137 3.50 11.50 15.61
N SER A 138 2.21 11.30 15.32
CA SER A 138 1.11 12.10 15.85
C SER A 138 0.20 11.23 16.72
N LYS A 139 -0.07 11.70 17.94
CA LYS A 139 -0.98 11.05 18.91
C LYS A 139 -2.33 11.77 19.03
N ASP A 140 -2.56 12.79 18.23
CA ASP A 140 -3.71 13.68 18.26
C ASP A 140 -4.37 13.84 16.89
N HIS A 141 -4.35 12.76 16.10
CA HIS A 141 -4.98 12.67 14.79
C HIS A 141 -4.44 13.74 13.80
N GLY A 142 -3.12 13.93 13.80
CA GLY A 142 -2.43 14.80 12.85
C GLY A 142 -2.38 16.29 13.21
N LYS A 143 -2.76 16.68 14.43
CA LYS A 143 -2.66 18.09 14.86
C LYS A 143 -1.23 18.49 15.17
N THR A 144 -0.53 17.63 15.91
CA THR A 144 0.88 17.83 16.26
C THR A 144 1.72 16.59 15.97
N TRP A 145 3.02 16.79 15.77
CA TRP A 145 3.96 15.74 15.40
C TRP A 145 5.23 15.81 16.22
N THR A 146 5.73 14.65 16.64
CA THR A 146 7.00 14.48 17.29
C THR A 146 7.95 13.72 16.38
N GLU A 147 9.23 14.09 16.36
CA GLU A 147 10.30 13.36 15.70
C GLU A 147 10.88 12.35 16.67
N GLU A 148 11.03 11.10 16.23
CA GLU A 148 11.61 9.98 16.98
C GLU A 148 12.71 9.34 16.14
N GLU A 149 13.74 8.82 16.82
CA GLU A 149 14.75 7.98 16.17
C GLU A 149 14.13 6.63 15.84
N THR A 150 14.51 6.05 14.70
CA THR A 150 14.15 4.71 14.30
C THR A 150 15.32 4.04 13.61
N VAL A 151 15.28 2.72 13.49
CA VAL A 151 16.32 1.94 12.82
C VAL A 151 15.71 1.10 11.72
N ILE A 152 16.26 1.19 10.51
CA ILE A 152 15.85 0.35 9.37
C ILE A 152 16.93 -0.70 9.14
N GLN A 153 16.56 -1.96 9.36
CA GLN A 153 17.43 -3.10 9.20
C GLN A 153 17.41 -3.59 7.75
N PRO A 154 18.57 -3.72 7.10
CA PRO A 154 18.66 -4.21 5.73
C PRO A 154 18.27 -5.70 5.63
N ASN A 155 17.68 -6.09 4.50
CA ASN A 155 17.46 -7.51 4.18
C ASN A 155 18.78 -8.21 3.79
N GLU A 156 18.73 -9.52 3.56
CA GLU A 156 19.94 -10.31 3.27
C GLU A 156 20.66 -9.87 1.99
N LEU A 157 19.93 -9.48 0.94
CA LEU A 157 20.53 -9.00 -0.30
C LEU A 157 21.24 -7.65 -0.11
N MET A 158 20.66 -6.74 0.66
CA MET A 158 21.29 -5.47 1.01
C MET A 158 22.56 -5.69 1.86
N LYS A 159 22.53 -6.60 2.83
CA LYS A 159 23.72 -6.99 3.60
C LYS A 159 24.83 -7.55 2.71
N GLN A 160 24.47 -8.37 1.72
CA GLN A 160 25.45 -8.87 0.74
C GLN A 160 26.06 -7.72 -0.06
N LEU A 161 25.28 -6.73 -0.51
CA LEU A 161 25.79 -5.54 -1.17
C LEU A 161 26.74 -4.74 -0.27
N GLU A 162 26.37 -4.54 1.00
CA GLU A 162 27.22 -3.86 1.99
C GLU A 162 28.55 -4.58 2.22
N ASN A 163 28.53 -5.92 2.23
CA ASN A 163 29.75 -6.74 2.33
C ASN A 163 30.69 -6.59 1.11
N THR A 164 30.18 -6.17 -0.04
CA THR A 164 31.01 -5.81 -1.21
C THR A 164 31.53 -4.38 -1.17
N GLY A 165 31.23 -3.64 -0.10
CA GLY A 165 31.63 -2.24 0.10
C GLY A 165 30.60 -1.22 -0.37
N ALA A 166 29.41 -1.66 -0.80
CA ALA A 166 28.30 -0.75 -1.09
C ALA A 166 27.81 -0.04 0.20
N LYS A 167 27.44 1.22 0.09
CA LYS A 167 26.95 2.01 1.21
C LYS A 167 25.57 2.55 0.96
N LYS A 168 24.71 2.53 1.99
CA LYS A 168 23.44 3.26 1.96
C LYS A 168 23.75 4.74 1.70
N ARG A 169 23.05 5.33 0.75
CA ARG A 169 23.20 6.73 0.42
C ARG A 169 22.75 7.62 1.59
N VAL A 170 23.56 8.58 1.93
CA VAL A 170 23.36 9.45 3.10
C VAL A 170 22.95 10.88 2.70
N THR A 171 23.25 11.34 1.48
CA THR A 171 22.95 12.73 1.06
C THR A 171 22.50 12.83 -0.40
N LYS A 172 21.76 13.90 -0.70
CA LYS A 172 21.26 14.19 -2.06
C LYS A 172 22.38 14.34 -3.11
N GLY A 173 23.59 14.69 -2.74
CA GLY A 173 24.75 14.84 -3.65
C GLY A 173 25.49 13.55 -3.97
N GLU A 174 25.11 12.42 -3.36
CA GLU A 174 25.76 11.11 -3.55
C GLU A 174 25.03 10.18 -4.51
N GLN A 175 23.99 10.69 -5.20
CA GLN A 175 23.10 9.90 -6.07
C GLN A 175 23.84 9.10 -7.14
N ASP A 176 25.01 9.55 -7.55
CA ASP A 176 25.74 9.09 -8.71
C ASP A 176 27.09 8.45 -8.37
N LYS A 177 27.35 8.19 -7.08
CA LYS A 177 28.58 7.52 -6.68
C LYS A 177 28.44 6.00 -6.83
N SER A 178 29.28 5.43 -7.66
CA SER A 178 29.48 3.97 -7.74
C SER A 178 29.65 3.39 -6.33
N GLY A 179 28.96 2.30 -6.04
CA GLY A 179 29.01 1.63 -4.74
C GLY A 179 28.06 2.19 -3.67
N THR A 180 27.04 2.96 -4.06
CA THR A 180 25.95 3.34 -3.15
C THR A 180 24.64 2.68 -3.54
N TYR A 181 23.75 2.46 -2.59
CA TYR A 181 22.38 2.09 -2.84
C TYR A 181 21.42 3.10 -2.16
N TYR A 182 20.21 3.14 -2.68
CA TYR A 182 19.16 4.04 -2.18
C TYR A 182 17.95 3.21 -1.76
N LEU A 183 17.49 3.44 -0.54
CA LEU A 183 16.25 2.88 -0.01
C LEU A 183 15.39 4.04 0.46
N HIS A 184 14.13 4.10 0.05
CA HIS A 184 13.20 5.11 0.51
C HIS A 184 11.80 4.53 0.75
N ALA A 185 11.16 4.98 1.83
CA ALA A 185 9.75 4.77 2.08
C ALA A 185 9.01 5.66 1.10
N ASN A 186 8.64 5.07 0.03
CA ASN A 186 8.30 5.73 -1.21
C ASN A 186 7.01 6.53 -1.13
N ALA A 187 6.84 7.39 -2.12
CA ALA A 187 5.60 7.99 -2.56
C ALA A 187 4.49 6.94 -2.93
N GLY A 188 4.49 5.78 -2.30
CA GLY A 188 3.43 4.77 -2.38
C GLY A 188 2.14 5.20 -1.71
N GLU A 189 1.19 4.31 -1.61
CA GLU A 189 -0.05 4.50 -0.87
C GLU A 189 0.20 4.49 0.64
N ALA A 190 -0.77 4.93 1.43
CA ALA A 190 -0.71 4.79 2.88
C ALA A 190 -0.46 3.35 3.29
N GLY A 191 0.38 3.16 4.32
CA GLY A 191 0.66 1.84 4.88
C GLY A 191 -0.53 1.25 5.62
N VAL A 192 -0.42 -0.01 5.98
CA VAL A 192 -1.46 -0.76 6.70
C VAL A 192 -0.94 -1.31 8.03
N ALA A 193 -1.78 -1.28 9.07
CA ALA A 193 -1.59 -2.06 10.28
C ALA A 193 -2.35 -3.38 10.12
N LEU A 194 -1.65 -4.51 10.19
CA LEU A 194 -2.24 -5.83 9.96
C LEU A 194 -3.22 -6.18 11.08
N ARG A 195 -4.40 -6.66 10.70
CA ARG A 195 -5.50 -6.99 11.60
C ARG A 195 -5.74 -8.50 11.74
N HIS A 196 -5.27 -9.25 10.73
CA HIS A 196 -5.56 -10.67 10.58
C HIS A 196 -4.28 -11.52 10.70
N GLY A 197 -4.46 -12.83 10.80
CA GLY A 197 -3.34 -13.77 10.78
C GLY A 197 -2.39 -13.67 11.97
N GLN A 198 -1.22 -14.29 11.80
CA GLN A 198 -0.19 -14.40 12.87
C GLN A 198 0.60 -13.10 13.08
N HIS A 199 0.59 -12.19 12.11
CA HIS A 199 1.32 -10.91 12.17
C HIS A 199 0.41 -9.74 12.57
N LYS A 200 -0.69 -10.02 13.23
CA LYS A 200 -1.62 -8.98 13.72
C LYS A 200 -0.87 -7.94 14.57
N GLY A 201 -1.06 -6.67 14.22
CA GLY A 201 -0.40 -5.52 14.86
C GLY A 201 0.87 -5.05 14.15
N ARG A 202 1.38 -5.83 13.17
CA ARG A 202 2.50 -5.41 12.33
C ARG A 202 2.11 -4.18 11.52
N LEU A 203 3.01 -3.23 11.44
CA LEU A 203 2.93 -2.08 10.56
C LEU A 203 3.67 -2.41 9.26
N LEU A 204 3.06 -2.08 8.12
CA LEU A 204 3.61 -2.40 6.80
C LEU A 204 3.44 -1.20 5.87
N VAL A 205 4.53 -0.76 5.25
CA VAL A 205 4.54 0.34 4.26
C VAL A 205 5.30 -0.06 3.01
N SER A 206 4.86 0.41 1.85
CA SER A 206 5.60 0.22 0.60
C SER A 206 6.90 1.03 0.62
N ALA A 207 7.93 0.50 -0.03
CA ALA A 207 9.23 1.13 -0.17
C ALA A 207 9.85 0.82 -1.55
N THR A 208 10.90 1.53 -1.90
CA THR A 208 11.65 1.31 -3.13
C THR A 208 13.13 1.18 -2.83
N PHE A 209 13.76 0.20 -3.46
CA PHE A 209 15.19 -0.01 -3.43
C PHE A 209 15.81 0.27 -4.81
N ARG A 210 16.91 1.03 -4.83
CA ARG A 210 17.68 1.33 -6.05
C ARG A 210 19.16 0.98 -5.82
N PRO A 211 19.69 -0.10 -6.41
CA PRO A 211 21.11 -0.35 -6.41
C PRO A 211 21.78 0.63 -7.40
N HIS A 212 22.97 1.11 -7.07
CA HIS A 212 23.86 1.90 -7.93
C HIS A 212 23.18 2.89 -8.86
N ALA A 213 22.75 4.04 -8.37
CA ALA A 213 22.27 5.11 -9.23
C ALA A 213 23.45 5.67 -10.07
N LYS A 214 23.66 5.15 -11.29
CA LYS A 214 24.56 5.77 -12.26
C LYS A 214 23.92 7.02 -12.83
N ALA A 215 24.71 8.05 -13.09
CA ALA A 215 24.28 9.38 -13.51
C ALA A 215 23.54 9.41 -14.85
N HIS A 216 23.68 8.39 -15.67
CA HIS A 216 23.10 8.36 -17.02
C HIS A 216 22.29 7.07 -17.26
N PRO A 217 21.05 7.18 -17.79
CA PRO A 217 20.23 6.01 -18.08
C PRO A 217 20.85 4.99 -19.04
N SER A 218 21.70 5.43 -19.95
CA SER A 218 22.40 4.55 -20.90
C SER A 218 23.47 3.66 -20.27
N ASP A 219 23.88 3.97 -19.03
CA ASP A 219 24.95 3.22 -18.33
C ASP A 219 24.40 2.16 -17.38
N ARG A 220 23.07 1.95 -17.37
CA ARG A 220 22.40 1.03 -16.44
C ARG A 220 22.40 -0.38 -16.98
N GLU A 221 23.04 -1.27 -16.25
CA GLU A 221 22.91 -2.70 -16.41
C GLU A 221 21.57 -3.18 -15.82
N PRO A 222 21.06 -4.36 -16.22
CA PRO A 222 19.88 -4.97 -15.57
C PRO A 222 20.03 -5.12 -14.06
N ALA A 223 21.25 -5.24 -13.55
CA ALA A 223 21.55 -5.27 -12.11
C ALA A 223 21.27 -3.93 -11.39
N ASP A 224 21.11 -2.83 -12.11
CA ASP A 224 20.78 -1.52 -11.57
C ASP A 224 19.27 -1.23 -11.56
N ALA A 225 18.41 -2.24 -11.78
CA ALA A 225 16.97 -2.09 -11.78
C ALA A 225 16.45 -1.60 -10.43
N ILE A 226 15.43 -0.75 -10.47
CA ILE A 226 14.67 -0.35 -9.29
C ILE A 226 13.73 -1.47 -8.91
N PHE A 227 13.55 -1.71 -7.61
CA PHE A 227 12.64 -2.71 -7.09
C PHE A 227 11.70 -2.11 -6.04
N SER A 228 10.43 -2.37 -6.17
CA SER A 228 9.51 -2.23 -5.05
C SER A 228 9.87 -3.21 -3.95
N CYS A 229 9.65 -2.81 -2.70
CA CYS A 229 9.74 -3.65 -1.50
C CYS A 229 8.81 -3.10 -0.43
N ALA A 230 8.85 -3.64 0.76
CA ALA A 230 8.13 -3.10 1.90
C ALA A 230 9.06 -2.91 3.10
N LEU A 231 8.65 -2.04 4.02
CA LEU A 231 9.18 -1.98 5.36
C LEU A 231 8.11 -2.48 6.31
N PHE A 232 8.49 -3.32 7.26
CA PHE A 232 7.58 -3.80 8.30
C PHE A 232 8.18 -3.62 9.69
N SER A 233 7.29 -3.34 10.66
CA SER A 233 7.65 -3.15 12.08
C SER A 233 6.69 -3.94 12.96
N ASP A 234 7.24 -4.68 13.92
CA ASP A 234 6.50 -5.44 14.93
C ASP A 234 6.54 -4.77 16.31
N ASP A 235 7.17 -3.61 16.43
CA ASP A 235 7.42 -2.91 17.70
C ASP A 235 6.90 -1.44 17.70
N GLY A 236 5.87 -1.18 16.89
CA GLY A 236 5.24 0.15 16.82
C GLY A 236 6.11 1.21 16.15
N GLY A 237 7.01 0.81 15.26
CA GLY A 237 7.84 1.72 14.47
C GLY A 237 9.20 2.04 15.10
N ALA A 238 9.57 1.44 16.24
CA ALA A 238 10.89 1.64 16.83
C ALA A 238 11.98 1.03 15.94
N THR A 239 11.72 -0.15 15.36
CA THR A 239 12.58 -0.76 14.33
C THR A 239 11.76 -1.19 13.12
N TRP A 240 12.35 -1.10 11.94
CA TRP A 240 11.79 -1.56 10.69
C TRP A 240 12.74 -2.54 10.02
N GLN A 241 12.17 -3.52 9.34
CA GLN A 241 12.91 -4.46 8.53
C GLN A 241 12.51 -4.29 7.06
N VAL A 242 13.47 -4.45 6.16
CA VAL A 242 13.21 -4.45 4.71
C VAL A 242 12.78 -5.85 4.30
N SER A 243 11.66 -5.97 3.59
CA SER A 243 11.20 -7.22 2.98
C SER A 243 12.15 -7.70 1.88
N ASP A 244 11.92 -8.88 1.34
CA ASP A 244 12.45 -9.24 0.04
C ASP A 244 11.95 -8.25 -1.03
N PHE A 245 12.68 -8.20 -2.16
CA PHE A 245 12.30 -7.32 -3.25
C PHE A 245 11.16 -7.92 -4.07
N PHE A 246 10.36 -7.04 -4.65
CA PHE A 246 9.31 -7.43 -5.59
C PHE A 246 9.92 -8.29 -6.71
N PRO A 247 9.21 -9.34 -7.18
CA PRO A 247 9.79 -10.32 -8.10
C PRO A 247 10.17 -9.80 -9.50
N GLU A 248 9.81 -8.56 -9.83
CA GLU A 248 10.17 -7.91 -11.10
C GLU A 248 10.84 -6.56 -10.84
N GLY A 249 11.94 -6.30 -11.56
CA GLY A 249 12.61 -5.01 -11.54
C GLY A 249 11.86 -3.92 -12.31
N TYR A 250 12.32 -2.69 -12.17
CA TYR A 250 11.68 -1.47 -12.72
C TYR A 250 10.27 -1.25 -12.16
N THR A 251 10.08 -1.59 -10.91
CA THR A 251 8.85 -1.38 -10.14
C THR A 251 9.11 -0.38 -9.02
N GLU A 252 8.14 0.52 -8.78
CA GLU A 252 8.18 1.51 -7.69
C GLU A 252 6.77 2.03 -7.37
N GLU A 253 6.63 2.96 -6.44
CA GLU A 253 5.37 3.65 -6.10
C GLU A 253 4.18 2.70 -5.98
N ALA A 254 4.31 1.75 -5.07
CA ALA A 254 3.35 0.68 -4.90
C ALA A 254 2.29 0.99 -3.82
N ALA A 255 1.22 0.24 -3.89
CA ALA A 255 0.17 0.19 -2.88
C ALA A 255 0.00 -1.24 -2.37
N LEU A 256 -0.40 -1.38 -1.12
CA LEU A 256 -0.63 -2.69 -0.50
C LEU A 256 -1.85 -2.67 0.42
N VAL A 257 -2.54 -3.80 0.51
CA VAL A 257 -3.66 -4.01 1.44
C VAL A 257 -3.61 -5.40 2.03
N GLU A 258 -4.05 -5.53 3.27
CA GLU A 258 -4.29 -6.83 3.89
C GLU A 258 -5.67 -7.35 3.49
N LEU A 259 -5.75 -8.59 3.01
CA LEU A 259 -6.99 -9.30 2.73
C LEU A 259 -7.57 -9.91 4.03
N HIS A 260 -8.86 -10.29 4.00
CA HIS A 260 -9.55 -10.82 5.20
C HIS A 260 -8.96 -12.15 5.71
N ASP A 261 -8.23 -12.88 4.86
CA ASP A 261 -7.55 -14.12 5.20
C ASP A 261 -6.10 -13.91 5.72
N GLY A 262 -5.65 -12.66 5.77
CA GLY A 262 -4.32 -12.25 6.25
C GLY A 262 -3.24 -12.23 5.17
N ARG A 263 -3.55 -12.57 3.92
CA ARG A 263 -2.64 -12.34 2.81
C ARG A 263 -2.49 -10.85 2.55
N ILE A 264 -1.33 -10.45 2.04
CA ILE A 264 -1.10 -9.09 1.59
C ILE A 264 -1.13 -9.08 0.06
N TYR A 265 -2.00 -8.25 -0.51
CA TYR A 265 -1.99 -7.92 -1.92
C TYR A 265 -1.11 -6.69 -2.15
N TYR A 266 -0.16 -6.78 -3.07
CA TYR A 266 0.79 -5.74 -3.42
C TYR A 266 0.64 -5.37 -4.90
N ASN A 267 0.34 -4.11 -5.19
CA ASN A 267 0.13 -3.59 -6.53
C ASN A 267 1.16 -2.50 -6.83
N SER A 268 2.08 -2.76 -7.75
CA SER A 268 3.20 -1.88 -8.06
C SER A 268 3.06 -1.19 -9.41
N ARG A 269 3.52 0.04 -9.48
CA ARG A 269 3.76 0.77 -10.71
C ARG A 269 4.81 0.04 -11.55
N SER A 270 4.59 -0.02 -12.88
CA SER A 270 5.61 -0.40 -13.85
C SER A 270 6.33 0.85 -14.37
N HIS A 271 7.63 0.94 -14.11
CA HIS A 271 8.46 2.07 -14.53
C HIS A 271 9.45 1.70 -15.64
N SER A 272 9.24 0.54 -16.27
CA SER A 272 10.11 -0.02 -17.31
C SER A 272 10.32 0.93 -18.48
N GLY A 273 9.28 1.58 -18.96
CA GLY A 273 9.36 2.48 -20.11
C GLY A 273 10.20 3.73 -19.92
N TYR A 274 10.40 4.19 -18.68
CA TYR A 274 11.34 5.27 -18.40
C TYR A 274 12.78 4.84 -18.67
N TYR A 275 13.13 3.63 -18.25
CA TYR A 275 14.45 3.06 -18.39
C TYR A 275 14.70 2.55 -19.81
N ASP A 276 13.68 1.96 -20.44
CA ASP A 276 13.79 1.41 -21.79
C ASP A 276 14.00 2.45 -22.90
N LYS A 277 13.58 3.69 -22.68
CA LYS A 277 13.96 4.81 -23.59
C LYS A 277 15.47 4.96 -23.72
N ALA A 278 16.20 4.66 -22.65
CA ALA A 278 17.66 4.66 -22.66
C ALA A 278 18.24 3.49 -23.45
N PHE A 279 17.50 2.38 -23.56
CA PHE A 279 17.93 1.19 -24.30
C PHE A 279 17.36 1.10 -25.72
N ALA A 280 16.61 2.12 -26.18
CA ALA A 280 16.02 2.19 -27.53
C ALA A 280 15.13 0.97 -27.89
N ARG A 281 14.59 0.26 -26.91
CA ARG A 281 13.71 -0.88 -27.11
C ARG A 281 12.26 -0.44 -27.32
N GLU A 282 11.55 -1.07 -28.24
CA GLU A 282 10.11 -0.90 -28.31
C GLU A 282 9.43 -1.53 -27.06
N LEU A 283 8.53 -0.75 -26.46
CA LEU A 283 7.74 -1.23 -25.31
C LEU A 283 6.70 -2.24 -25.80
N ARG A 284 6.52 -3.32 -25.04
CA ARG A 284 5.45 -4.27 -25.26
C ARG A 284 4.12 -3.67 -24.81
N PRO A 285 2.98 -4.11 -25.38
CA PRO A 285 1.66 -3.60 -24.99
C PRO A 285 1.32 -3.75 -23.50
N ASP A 286 1.89 -4.75 -22.85
CA ASP A 286 1.67 -5.08 -21.44
C ASP A 286 2.54 -4.27 -20.45
N GLU A 287 3.39 -3.37 -20.93
CA GLU A 287 4.28 -2.57 -20.08
C GLU A 287 3.61 -1.35 -19.44
N ASN A 288 2.44 -0.94 -19.93
CA ASN A 288 1.66 0.16 -19.39
C ASN A 288 0.52 -0.32 -18.45
N VAL A 289 0.71 -1.41 -17.78
CA VAL A 289 -0.26 -1.98 -16.84
C VAL A 289 0.42 -2.35 -15.53
N ARG A 290 -0.37 -2.50 -14.48
CA ARG A 290 0.12 -2.74 -13.13
C ARG A 290 0.78 -4.11 -12.99
N ARG A 291 1.68 -4.21 -12.03
CA ARG A 291 2.31 -5.44 -11.55
C ARG A 291 1.77 -5.78 -10.19
N GLU A 292 1.48 -7.05 -9.94
CA GLU A 292 0.98 -7.49 -8.65
C GLU A 292 1.72 -8.72 -8.13
N ALA A 293 1.75 -8.85 -6.83
CA ALA A 293 2.26 -10.01 -6.12
C ALA A 293 1.56 -10.13 -4.75
N TRP A 294 1.67 -11.27 -4.12
CA TRP A 294 1.09 -11.54 -2.81
C TRP A 294 2.14 -11.93 -1.78
N SER A 295 1.82 -11.74 -0.51
CA SER A 295 2.60 -12.26 0.60
C SER A 295 1.70 -13.05 1.54
N ASN A 296 2.20 -14.22 1.98
CA ASN A 296 1.55 -15.09 2.97
C ASN A 296 2.22 -15.01 4.36
N ASP A 297 3.25 -14.20 4.52
CA ASP A 297 4.09 -14.10 5.70
C ASP A 297 4.15 -12.68 6.30
N GLY A 298 3.07 -11.92 6.09
CA GLY A 298 2.93 -10.55 6.61
C GLY A 298 3.86 -9.55 5.94
N GLY A 299 4.12 -9.69 4.66
CA GLY A 299 4.87 -8.74 3.85
C GLY A 299 6.38 -8.93 3.88
N GLN A 300 6.89 -10.09 4.28
CA GLN A 300 8.33 -10.40 4.28
C GLN A 300 8.82 -10.85 2.91
N THR A 301 8.05 -11.73 2.25
CA THR A 301 8.36 -12.24 0.92
C THR A 301 7.18 -12.06 -0.04
N TRP A 302 7.47 -12.06 -1.35
CA TRP A 302 6.49 -11.80 -2.42
C TRP A 302 6.51 -12.94 -3.42
N GLU A 303 5.31 -13.41 -3.77
CA GLU A 303 5.10 -14.53 -4.70
C GLU A 303 3.96 -14.27 -5.67
N ASN A 304 3.77 -15.14 -6.64
CA ASN A 304 2.69 -15.11 -7.62
C ASN A 304 2.67 -13.80 -8.44
N LEU A 305 3.85 -13.37 -8.91
CA LEU A 305 3.96 -12.22 -9.82
C LEU A 305 2.98 -12.36 -10.99
N ASN A 306 2.18 -11.35 -11.22
CA ASN A 306 1.26 -11.28 -12.35
C ASN A 306 1.18 -9.87 -12.94
N ILE A 307 0.71 -9.77 -14.18
CA ILE A 307 0.49 -8.55 -14.93
C ILE A 307 -1.02 -8.28 -14.99
N VAL A 308 -1.44 -7.14 -14.45
CA VAL A 308 -2.87 -6.81 -14.34
C VAL A 308 -3.34 -6.04 -15.56
N HIS A 309 -3.67 -6.74 -16.63
CA HIS A 309 -4.01 -6.14 -17.93
C HIS A 309 -5.23 -5.19 -17.89
N VAL A 310 -6.15 -5.37 -16.95
CA VAL A 310 -7.34 -4.53 -16.80
C VAL A 310 -7.04 -3.19 -16.09
N LEU A 311 -5.93 -3.12 -15.36
CA LEU A 311 -5.52 -1.91 -14.65
C LEU A 311 -4.42 -1.18 -15.43
N PRO A 312 -4.74 -0.08 -16.13
CA PRO A 312 -3.75 0.69 -16.84
C PRO A 312 -2.81 1.37 -15.84
N ASP A 313 -1.55 1.47 -16.24
CA ASP A 313 -0.54 2.26 -15.53
C ASP A 313 -0.25 3.52 -16.34
N GLY A 314 -1.20 4.46 -16.34
CA GLY A 314 -1.19 5.67 -17.13
C GLY A 314 0.07 6.49 -16.88
N GLY A 315 0.85 6.72 -17.92
CA GLY A 315 2.11 7.43 -17.79
C GLY A 315 2.06 8.89 -18.19
N GLY A 316 3.11 9.65 -18.03
CA GLY A 316 3.20 11.08 -18.36
C GLY A 316 4.22 11.43 -19.45
N TYR A 317 5.31 10.71 -19.57
CA TYR A 317 6.43 11.07 -20.44
C TYR A 317 6.68 10.05 -21.56
N GLY A 318 5.62 9.39 -22.02
CA GLY A 318 5.65 8.34 -23.00
C GLY A 318 5.18 7.01 -22.45
N ARG A 319 5.22 5.97 -23.26
CA ARG A 319 4.77 4.64 -22.89
C ARG A 319 5.60 4.06 -21.75
N GLY A 320 4.97 3.33 -20.85
CA GLY A 320 5.64 2.60 -19.76
C GLY A 320 6.25 3.48 -18.66
N TYR A 321 5.83 4.75 -18.54
CA TYR A 321 6.29 5.60 -17.43
C TYR A 321 5.56 5.31 -16.14
N GLY A 322 4.29 4.90 -16.21
CA GLY A 322 3.44 4.62 -15.06
C GLY A 322 3.17 5.81 -14.15
N MET A 323 2.40 5.59 -13.11
CA MET A 323 2.21 6.56 -12.03
C MET A 323 1.71 5.89 -10.75
N LYS A 324 1.84 6.60 -9.62
CA LYS A 324 1.28 6.19 -8.35
C LYS A 324 -0.24 6.05 -8.45
N GLY A 325 -0.75 4.87 -8.16
CA GLY A 325 -2.18 4.59 -8.04
C GLY A 325 -2.58 4.39 -6.59
N GLY A 326 -3.80 4.81 -6.23
CA GLY A 326 -4.38 4.56 -4.92
C GLY A 326 -4.99 3.15 -4.84
N LEU A 327 -4.95 2.54 -3.66
CA LEU A 327 -5.54 1.24 -3.38
C LEU A 327 -6.05 1.21 -1.93
N THR A 328 -7.27 0.75 -1.73
CA THR A 328 -7.81 0.52 -0.39
C THR A 328 -8.71 -0.71 -0.37
N ARG A 329 -8.75 -1.42 0.76
CA ARG A 329 -9.76 -2.42 1.06
C ARG A 329 -10.86 -1.80 1.91
N LEU A 330 -12.11 -1.99 1.54
CA LEU A 330 -13.23 -1.56 2.38
C LEU A 330 -13.23 -2.38 3.68
N PRO A 331 -13.45 -1.75 4.85
CA PRO A 331 -13.49 -2.43 6.13
C PRO A 331 -14.79 -3.22 6.30
N VAL A 332 -14.99 -4.23 5.44
CA VAL A 332 -16.16 -5.10 5.41
C VAL A 332 -15.79 -6.46 6.00
N LYS A 333 -16.57 -6.89 7.01
CA LYS A 333 -16.31 -8.12 7.75
C LYS A 333 -16.36 -9.37 6.84
N GLY A 334 -15.25 -10.12 6.80
CA GLY A 334 -15.15 -11.39 6.08
C GLY A 334 -15.28 -11.27 4.56
N ARG A 335 -15.00 -10.11 3.99
CA ARG A 335 -15.06 -9.86 2.54
C ARG A 335 -13.89 -9.00 2.09
N ASP A 336 -13.40 -9.27 0.89
CA ASP A 336 -12.39 -8.45 0.24
C ASP A 336 -13.05 -7.65 -0.89
N VAL A 337 -13.40 -6.41 -0.58
CA VAL A 337 -13.83 -5.41 -1.55
C VAL A 337 -12.70 -4.40 -1.68
N LEU A 338 -12.03 -4.39 -2.81
CA LEU A 338 -10.91 -3.52 -3.08
C LEU A 338 -11.30 -2.43 -4.07
N ILE A 339 -10.79 -1.23 -3.83
CA ILE A 339 -10.93 -0.11 -4.75
C ILE A 339 -9.53 0.34 -5.16
N TYR A 340 -9.32 0.44 -6.45
CA TYR A 340 -8.09 0.94 -7.07
C TYR A 340 -8.37 2.22 -7.84
N SER A 341 -7.40 3.14 -7.93
CA SER A 341 -7.51 4.37 -8.71
C SER A 341 -6.26 4.66 -9.52
N ASN A 342 -6.46 5.12 -10.75
CA ASN A 342 -5.37 5.59 -11.63
C ASN A 342 -5.96 6.38 -12.81
N ALA A 343 -5.09 6.92 -13.70
CA ALA A 343 -5.52 7.44 -14.99
C ALA A 343 -5.88 6.28 -15.94
N ASP A 344 -7.09 6.30 -16.47
CA ASP A 344 -7.56 5.31 -17.46
C ASP A 344 -7.10 5.71 -18.87
N THR A 345 -5.78 5.62 -19.09
CA THR A 345 -5.14 5.96 -20.37
C THR A 345 -4.09 4.91 -20.71
N ALA A 346 -4.21 4.34 -21.89
CA ALA A 346 -3.30 3.29 -22.37
C ALA A 346 -1.94 3.84 -22.87
N GLY A 347 -1.67 5.12 -22.77
CA GLY A 347 -0.47 5.63 -23.39
C GLY A 347 -0.12 7.08 -23.11
N GLY A 348 0.35 7.40 -21.94
CA GLY A 348 1.15 8.58 -21.74
C GLY A 348 0.46 9.80 -21.15
N ASP A 349 -0.83 9.98 -21.28
CA ASP A 349 -1.53 11.14 -20.74
C ASP A 349 -1.99 10.89 -19.30
N ARG A 350 -1.76 11.85 -18.41
CA ARG A 350 -2.30 11.88 -17.04
C ARG A 350 -3.67 12.52 -17.04
N LYS A 351 -4.68 11.74 -17.46
CA LYS A 351 -6.09 12.14 -17.62
C LYS A 351 -7.02 11.01 -17.22
N LYS A 352 -8.31 11.30 -17.13
CA LYS A 352 -9.37 10.33 -16.85
C LYS A 352 -9.10 9.57 -15.56
N MET A 353 -8.97 10.31 -14.45
CA MET A 353 -8.90 9.69 -13.13
C MET A 353 -10.11 8.79 -12.93
N THR A 354 -9.88 7.50 -12.77
CA THR A 354 -10.90 6.45 -12.75
C THR A 354 -10.68 5.58 -11.52
N VAL A 355 -11.75 4.98 -11.01
CA VAL A 355 -11.71 3.97 -9.96
C VAL A 355 -12.21 2.64 -10.49
N TRP A 356 -11.60 1.55 -10.04
CA TRP A 356 -11.99 0.16 -10.28
C TRP A 356 -12.35 -0.50 -8.98
N ALA A 357 -13.28 -1.47 -9.00
CA ALA A 357 -13.59 -2.29 -7.84
C ALA A 357 -13.41 -3.78 -8.13
N SER A 358 -12.83 -4.48 -7.14
CA SER A 358 -12.69 -5.93 -7.06
C SER A 358 -13.49 -6.46 -5.87
N PHE A 359 -14.00 -7.68 -5.97
CA PHE A 359 -14.85 -8.33 -4.96
C PHE A 359 -14.35 -9.72 -4.55
N ASP A 360 -13.17 -10.10 -5.01
CA ASP A 360 -12.57 -11.42 -4.89
C ASP A 360 -11.08 -11.38 -4.48
N GLY A 361 -10.66 -10.29 -3.84
CA GLY A 361 -9.28 -10.14 -3.37
C GLY A 361 -8.27 -9.82 -4.48
N ALA A 362 -8.69 -9.03 -5.47
CA ALA A 362 -7.92 -8.59 -6.65
C ALA A 362 -7.80 -9.61 -7.80
N GLU A 363 -8.45 -10.77 -7.73
CA GLU A 363 -8.48 -11.75 -8.83
C GLU A 363 -9.11 -11.16 -10.09
N THR A 364 -10.22 -10.40 -9.92
CA THR A 364 -10.89 -9.70 -11.01
C THR A 364 -11.28 -8.26 -10.63
N TRP A 365 -11.45 -7.42 -11.65
CA TRP A 365 -11.84 -6.00 -11.53
C TRP A 365 -13.03 -5.69 -12.45
N PRO A 366 -14.24 -6.20 -12.13
CA PRO A 366 -15.39 -6.25 -13.06
C PRO A 366 -16.03 -4.89 -13.37
N VAL A 367 -15.80 -3.87 -12.57
CA VAL A 367 -16.45 -2.56 -12.74
C VAL A 367 -15.47 -1.42 -12.56
N LYS A 368 -15.64 -0.36 -13.35
CA LYS A 368 -14.90 0.89 -13.21
C LYS A 368 -15.82 2.09 -13.35
N ARG A 369 -15.41 3.24 -12.80
CA ARG A 369 -16.12 4.50 -12.99
C ARG A 369 -15.18 5.68 -13.08
N LEU A 370 -15.42 6.53 -14.08
CA LEU A 370 -14.71 7.79 -14.25
C LEU A 370 -15.07 8.77 -13.13
N VAL A 371 -14.04 9.30 -12.46
CA VAL A 371 -14.15 10.32 -11.41
C VAL A 371 -13.95 11.72 -11.97
N TYR A 372 -12.88 11.91 -12.78
CA TYR A 372 -12.51 13.24 -13.27
C TYR A 372 -11.85 13.14 -14.64
N ALA A 373 -12.46 13.77 -15.65
CA ALA A 373 -12.06 13.62 -17.04
C ALA A 373 -10.83 14.43 -17.47
N PRO A 374 -10.63 15.71 -17.04
CA PRO A 374 -9.60 16.55 -17.61
C PRO A 374 -8.18 16.03 -17.37
N HIS A 375 -7.55 16.46 -16.30
CA HIS A 375 -6.19 16.08 -15.94
C HIS A 375 -6.18 15.43 -14.55
N GLY A 376 -5.63 14.21 -14.45
CA GLY A 376 -5.51 13.50 -13.20
C GLY A 376 -4.21 12.70 -13.17
N ALA A 377 -3.41 12.90 -12.13
CA ALA A 377 -2.14 12.20 -11.97
C ALA A 377 -2.14 11.32 -10.73
N TYR A 378 -1.16 11.44 -9.85
CA TYR A 378 -1.05 10.61 -8.67
C TYR A 378 -2.30 10.64 -7.80
N SER A 379 -2.61 9.52 -7.19
CA SER A 379 -3.82 9.35 -6.38
C SER A 379 -3.56 8.51 -5.13
N SER A 380 -4.39 8.71 -4.11
CA SER A 380 -4.40 8.01 -2.84
C SER A 380 -5.85 7.73 -2.42
N LEU A 381 -6.12 6.52 -1.94
CA LEU A 381 -7.44 6.03 -1.57
C LEU A 381 -7.53 5.61 -0.11
N VAL A 382 -8.61 5.99 0.57
CA VAL A 382 -8.96 5.40 1.87
C VAL A 382 -10.45 5.09 1.94
N ALA A 383 -10.80 4.08 2.74
CA ALA A 383 -12.18 3.74 3.05
C ALA A 383 -12.60 4.32 4.40
N GLY A 384 -13.83 4.80 4.48
CA GLY A 384 -14.42 5.32 5.71
C GLY A 384 -14.54 4.25 6.80
N ARG A 385 -14.42 4.68 8.05
CA ARG A 385 -14.37 3.82 9.22
C ARG A 385 -15.74 3.59 9.84
N PRO A 386 -16.06 2.35 10.22
CA PRO A 386 -17.32 2.04 10.92
C PRO A 386 -17.52 2.89 12.18
N GLY A 387 -18.74 3.34 12.41
CA GLY A 387 -19.13 4.11 13.58
C GLY A 387 -18.54 5.53 13.66
N THR A 388 -18.06 6.09 12.54
CA THR A 388 -17.53 7.46 12.44
C THR A 388 -18.30 8.28 11.40
N ALA A 389 -18.00 9.58 11.30
CA ALA A 389 -18.60 10.46 10.29
C ALA A 389 -18.26 10.05 8.83
N SER A 390 -17.24 9.22 8.65
CA SER A 390 -16.79 8.72 7.34
C SER A 390 -17.42 7.40 6.92
N GLU A 391 -18.21 6.75 7.79
CA GLU A 391 -18.77 5.42 7.55
C GLU A 391 -19.52 5.32 6.21
N GLY A 392 -19.23 4.27 5.45
CA GLY A 392 -19.89 3.97 4.19
C GLY A 392 -19.41 4.80 3.00
N LEU A 393 -18.36 5.60 3.16
CA LEU A 393 -17.78 6.43 2.12
C LEU A 393 -16.39 5.95 1.73
N ILE A 394 -16.02 6.24 0.49
CA ILE A 394 -14.70 6.01 -0.10
C ILE A 394 -14.17 7.38 -0.50
N TYR A 395 -12.90 7.62 -0.24
CA TYR A 395 -12.27 8.91 -0.50
C TYR A 395 -11.08 8.72 -1.44
N LEU A 396 -11.07 9.49 -2.52
CA LEU A 396 -9.99 9.56 -3.48
C LEU A 396 -9.38 10.97 -3.44
N PHE A 397 -8.12 11.06 -3.04
CA PHE A 397 -7.35 12.29 -3.10
C PHE A 397 -6.35 12.21 -4.26
N PHE A 398 -6.37 13.18 -5.17
CA PHE A 398 -5.58 13.09 -6.39
C PHE A 398 -5.08 14.46 -6.88
N GLU A 399 -3.96 14.42 -7.58
CA GLU A 399 -3.47 15.53 -8.38
C GLU A 399 -4.39 15.71 -9.57
N GLY A 400 -5.00 16.89 -9.72
CA GLY A 400 -5.90 17.14 -10.84
C GLY A 400 -6.47 18.55 -10.83
N GLY A 401 -6.55 19.16 -12.00
CA GLY A 401 -7.15 20.46 -12.18
C GLY A 401 -7.55 20.71 -13.63
N PRO A 402 -8.37 21.73 -13.89
CA PRO A 402 -8.89 21.99 -15.23
C PRO A 402 -7.79 22.39 -16.23
N ASN A 403 -6.71 23.01 -15.73
CA ASN A 403 -5.64 23.58 -16.55
C ASN A 403 -4.36 22.74 -16.54
N GLY A 404 -4.36 21.58 -15.85
CA GLY A 404 -3.21 20.69 -15.77
C GLY A 404 -3.26 19.79 -14.55
N ALA A 405 -2.56 18.66 -14.58
CA ALA A 405 -2.57 17.68 -13.51
C ALA A 405 -2.03 18.23 -12.17
N TYR A 406 -1.18 19.23 -12.20
CA TYR A 406 -0.49 19.75 -11.02
C TYR A 406 -0.99 21.13 -10.57
N THR A 407 -2.18 21.54 -11.01
CA THR A 407 -2.75 22.86 -10.68
C THR A 407 -3.67 22.83 -9.47
N ALA A 408 -4.13 21.67 -9.04
CA ALA A 408 -4.92 21.47 -7.83
C ALA A 408 -4.77 20.05 -7.30
N MET A 409 -5.11 19.85 -6.03
CA MET A 409 -5.41 18.54 -5.44
C MET A 409 -6.85 18.52 -4.98
N GLN A 410 -7.57 17.48 -5.37
CA GLN A 410 -8.99 17.32 -5.14
C GLN A 410 -9.26 16.07 -4.31
N VAL A 411 -10.28 16.14 -3.47
CA VAL A 411 -10.86 14.97 -2.82
C VAL A 411 -12.22 14.70 -3.44
N ALA A 412 -12.38 13.51 -4.01
CA ALA A 412 -13.70 12.97 -4.32
C ALA A 412 -14.11 12.03 -3.19
N ARG A 413 -15.37 12.10 -2.75
CA ARG A 413 -15.99 11.16 -1.82
C ARG A 413 -17.20 10.52 -2.47
N PHE A 414 -17.32 9.21 -2.36
CA PHE A 414 -18.38 8.47 -3.04
C PHE A 414 -18.73 7.17 -2.32
N SER A 415 -19.87 6.60 -2.64
CA SER A 415 -20.32 5.29 -2.17
C SER A 415 -19.90 4.17 -3.15
N LEU A 416 -19.91 2.92 -2.69
CA LEU A 416 -19.72 1.76 -3.57
C LEU A 416 -20.86 1.66 -4.60
N SER A 417 -22.10 1.97 -4.21
CA SER A 417 -23.26 2.02 -5.13
C SER A 417 -23.01 2.97 -6.31
N TRP A 418 -22.34 4.09 -6.07
CA TRP A 418 -21.95 4.99 -7.15
C TRP A 418 -20.97 4.29 -8.10
N ILE A 419 -19.95 3.56 -7.62
CA ILE A 419 -19.02 2.82 -8.50
C ILE A 419 -19.77 1.77 -9.31
N LEU A 420 -20.67 1.00 -8.69
CA LEU A 420 -21.44 -0.09 -9.31
C LEU A 420 -22.32 0.37 -10.49
N ALA A 421 -22.73 1.63 -10.52
CA ALA A 421 -23.44 2.24 -11.66
C ALA A 421 -22.49 2.64 -12.82
N GLY A 422 -21.20 2.29 -12.75
CA GLY A 422 -20.21 2.56 -13.78
C GLY A 422 -20.18 1.53 -14.91
N GLU A 423 -19.06 1.47 -15.62
CA GLU A 423 -18.84 0.62 -16.78
C GLU A 423 -18.36 -0.77 -16.37
N ARG A 424 -18.81 -1.80 -17.06
CA ARG A 424 -18.26 -3.15 -16.95
C ARG A 424 -16.94 -3.24 -17.73
N THR A 425 -15.94 -3.83 -17.11
CA THR A 425 -14.60 -3.97 -17.71
C THR A 425 -14.48 -5.21 -18.59
N GLY A 426 -15.35 -6.20 -18.41
CA GLY A 426 -15.24 -7.53 -19.01
C GLY A 426 -14.26 -8.45 -18.28
N ASN A 427 -13.67 -8.01 -17.16
CA ASN A 427 -12.78 -8.81 -16.33
C ASN A 427 -13.55 -9.30 -15.09
N GLY A 428 -14.22 -10.43 -15.23
CA GLY A 428 -15.08 -11.02 -14.21
C GLY A 428 -16.46 -10.36 -14.08
N ASP A 429 -17.22 -10.84 -13.10
CA ASP A 429 -18.57 -10.38 -12.81
C ASP A 429 -18.68 -9.77 -11.41
N VAL A 430 -19.57 -8.80 -11.24
CA VAL A 430 -19.96 -8.33 -9.90
C VAL A 430 -20.80 -9.42 -9.25
N PRO A 431 -20.38 -9.96 -8.09
CA PRO A 431 -21.08 -11.08 -7.48
C PRO A 431 -22.45 -10.69 -6.95
N GLU A 432 -23.37 -11.66 -6.94
CA GLU A 432 -24.77 -11.42 -6.51
C GLU A 432 -24.90 -10.85 -5.10
N TRP A 433 -23.99 -11.21 -4.17
CA TRP A 433 -24.03 -10.71 -2.80
C TRP A 433 -23.74 -9.21 -2.68
N VAL A 434 -23.23 -8.57 -3.75
CA VAL A 434 -23.05 -7.10 -3.86
C VAL A 434 -24.31 -6.44 -4.43
N LEU A 435 -25.09 -7.16 -5.22
CA LEU A 435 -26.24 -6.64 -5.98
C LEU A 435 -27.60 -6.80 -5.26
N ARG A 436 -27.60 -7.44 -4.08
CA ARG A 436 -28.81 -7.74 -3.29
C ARG A 436 -29.22 -6.64 -2.35
#